data_212bb64a2895ff6f1a6b1e4eadf50663
#
_entry.id   212bb64a2895ff6f1a6b1e4eadf50663
#
_cell.length_a   1.000
_cell.length_b   1.000
_cell.length_c   1.000
_cell.angle_alpha   90.00
_cell.angle_beta   90.00
_cell.angle_gamma   90.00
#
_symmetry.space_group_name_H-M   'P 1'
#
loop_
_entity.id
_entity.type
_entity.pdbx_description
1 polymer ?
#
loop_
_entity_poly.entity_id
_entity_poly.type
_entity_poly.pdbx_seq_one_letter_code
_entity_poly.pdbx_strand_id
1 'polypeptide(L)'
;MKFGVFSVSMPEYGIEESVRLLKELGYDGVEWRVAEMPEKEPENVPFALRYWACNKSTLELRSIEAEAAKAKALCDEAGLEIFGLTTYLATNELEPLTRVFHTARSIGCRQVRVGLVPYNPAKADAPYPVLFARMREDLK
;
A
#
# COMPACT_ATOMS: atom_id res chain seq x y z
N MET A 1 -14.47 -18.72 1.44
CA MET A 1 -13.30 -17.97 1.96
C MET A 1 -12.58 -17.39 0.75
N LYS A 2 -12.12 -16.15 0.80
CA LYS A 2 -11.37 -15.51 -0.30
C LYS A 2 -9.88 -15.42 0.06
N PHE A 3 -9.03 -15.65 -0.93
CA PHE A 3 -7.57 -15.58 -0.79
C PHE A 3 -7.01 -14.47 -1.66
N GLY A 4 -6.13 -13.69 -1.12
CA GLY A 4 -5.43 -12.64 -1.85
C GLY A 4 -3.96 -12.56 -1.47
N VAL A 5 -3.23 -11.79 -2.27
CA VAL A 5 -1.79 -11.58 -2.09
C VAL A 5 -1.53 -10.11 -1.81
N PHE A 6 -0.65 -9.84 -0.85
CA PHE A 6 -0.08 -8.51 -0.70
C PHE A 6 1.00 -8.30 -1.77
N SER A 7 0.83 -7.30 -2.61
CA SER A 7 1.65 -7.09 -3.81
C SER A 7 3.15 -6.95 -3.52
N VAL A 8 3.52 -6.61 -2.27
CA VAL A 8 4.93 -6.55 -1.84
C VAL A 8 5.70 -7.84 -2.11
N SER A 9 5.01 -8.99 -2.17
CA SER A 9 5.63 -10.29 -2.43
C SER A 9 5.96 -10.53 -3.91
N MET A 10 5.59 -9.61 -4.79
CA MET A 10 5.77 -9.71 -6.24
C MET A 10 6.64 -8.55 -6.79
N PRO A 11 7.84 -8.29 -6.23
CA PRO A 11 8.60 -7.08 -6.51
C PRO A 11 9.08 -6.96 -7.97
N GLU A 12 9.21 -8.08 -8.66
CA GLU A 12 9.70 -8.14 -10.05
C GLU A 12 8.61 -7.84 -11.09
N TYR A 13 7.33 -7.98 -10.71
CA TYR A 13 6.19 -7.84 -11.62
C TYR A 13 5.58 -6.45 -11.56
N GLY A 14 5.27 -5.86 -12.72
CA GLY A 14 4.45 -4.66 -12.80
C GLY A 14 2.98 -4.92 -12.41
N ILE A 15 2.16 -3.87 -12.33
CA ILE A 15 0.76 -3.98 -11.93
C ILE A 15 -0.02 -4.96 -12.82
N GLU A 16 0.11 -4.80 -14.15
CA GLU A 16 -0.59 -5.64 -15.13
C GLU A 16 -0.14 -7.11 -15.06
N GLU A 17 1.17 -7.34 -14.98
CA GLU A 17 1.73 -8.70 -14.84
C GLU A 17 1.29 -9.36 -13.52
N SER A 18 1.25 -8.58 -12.43
CA SER A 18 0.77 -9.05 -11.13
C SER A 18 -0.70 -9.50 -11.19
N VAL A 19 -1.56 -8.70 -11.81
CA VAL A 19 -2.98 -9.04 -11.99
C VAL A 19 -3.14 -10.33 -12.80
N ARG A 20 -2.41 -10.45 -13.93
CA ARG A 20 -2.43 -11.66 -14.75
C ARG A 20 -1.99 -12.89 -13.97
N LEU A 21 -0.85 -12.80 -13.26
CA LEU A 21 -0.32 -13.90 -12.46
C LEU A 21 -1.29 -14.34 -11.36
N LEU A 22 -1.89 -13.40 -10.64
CA LEU A 22 -2.86 -13.70 -9.58
C LEU A 22 -4.10 -14.41 -10.13
N LYS A 23 -4.57 -13.99 -11.31
CA LYS A 23 -5.68 -14.64 -12.01
C LYS A 23 -5.33 -16.06 -12.43
N GLU A 24 -4.15 -16.28 -13.03
CA GLU A 24 -3.67 -17.60 -13.45
C GLU A 24 -3.53 -18.57 -12.26
N LEU A 25 -3.08 -18.06 -11.11
CA LEU A 25 -2.92 -18.84 -9.88
C LEU A 25 -4.24 -19.06 -9.11
N GLY A 26 -5.35 -18.47 -9.53
CA GLY A 26 -6.66 -18.67 -8.93
C GLY A 26 -6.88 -17.90 -7.62
N TYR A 27 -6.19 -16.79 -7.41
CA TYR A 27 -6.46 -15.90 -6.30
C TYR A 27 -7.75 -15.10 -6.51
N ASP A 28 -8.39 -14.69 -5.41
CA ASP A 28 -9.62 -13.90 -5.43
C ASP A 28 -9.36 -12.39 -5.45
N GLY A 29 -8.16 -11.96 -5.07
CA GLY A 29 -7.86 -10.53 -4.99
C GLY A 29 -6.44 -10.19 -4.60
N VAL A 30 -6.22 -8.88 -4.44
CA VAL A 30 -4.90 -8.29 -4.15
C VAL A 30 -5.02 -7.17 -3.13
N GLU A 31 -4.03 -7.07 -2.26
CA GLU A 31 -3.77 -5.90 -1.43
C GLU A 31 -2.60 -5.13 -2.05
N TRP A 32 -2.84 -3.91 -2.51
CA TRP A 32 -1.83 -3.12 -3.19
C TRP A 32 -0.95 -2.35 -2.22
N ARG A 33 0.36 -2.49 -2.37
CA ARG A 33 1.33 -1.59 -1.75
C ARG A 33 1.21 -0.20 -2.36
N VAL A 34 1.19 0.84 -1.51
CA VAL A 34 1.19 2.26 -1.90
C VAL A 34 2.40 2.92 -1.26
N ALA A 35 3.31 3.44 -2.06
CA ALA A 35 4.49 4.14 -1.56
C ALA A 35 5.07 5.05 -2.66
N GLU A 36 5.87 6.01 -2.27
CA GLU A 36 6.69 6.73 -3.23
C GLU A 36 7.76 5.81 -3.81
N MET A 37 7.87 5.81 -5.12
CA MET A 37 8.91 5.07 -5.82
C MET A 37 10.15 5.97 -6.01
N PRO A 38 11.36 5.42 -5.89
CA PRO A 38 12.57 6.18 -6.15
C PRO A 38 12.60 6.65 -7.61
N GLU A 39 13.02 7.89 -7.84
CA GLU A 39 13.14 8.46 -9.20
C GLU A 39 14.12 7.68 -10.09
N LYS A 40 15.10 7.04 -9.47
CA LYS A 40 16.05 6.15 -10.15
C LYS A 40 16.09 4.82 -9.43
N GLU A 41 16.13 3.76 -10.22
CA GLU A 41 16.29 2.41 -9.67
C GLU A 41 17.62 2.34 -8.90
N PRO A 42 17.61 2.02 -7.60
CA PRO A 42 18.85 1.97 -6.81
C PRO A 42 19.75 0.84 -7.31
N GLU A 43 21.03 1.17 -7.48
CA GLU A 43 22.03 0.20 -7.85
C GLU A 43 22.38 -0.73 -6.66
N ASN A 44 22.69 -2.00 -6.96
CA ASN A 44 23.16 -2.97 -5.97
C ASN A 44 22.24 -3.18 -4.74
N VAL A 45 20.94 -3.26 -4.98
CA VAL A 45 19.98 -3.56 -3.89
C VAL A 45 20.25 -4.94 -3.30
N PRO A 46 20.54 -5.06 -1.99
CA PRO A 46 20.66 -6.35 -1.34
C PRO A 46 19.40 -7.19 -1.53
N PHE A 47 19.54 -8.49 -1.74
CA PHE A 47 18.43 -9.40 -1.97
C PHE A 47 17.32 -9.28 -0.90
N ALA A 48 17.68 -9.08 0.36
CA ALA A 48 16.73 -8.89 1.46
C ALA A 48 15.90 -7.60 1.36
N LEU A 49 16.37 -6.59 0.62
CA LEU A 49 15.68 -5.29 0.47
C LEU A 49 14.91 -5.17 -0.85
N ARG A 50 14.97 -6.16 -1.75
CA ARG A 50 14.31 -6.09 -3.06
C ARG A 50 12.80 -5.87 -2.99
N TYR A 51 12.16 -6.39 -1.95
CA TYR A 51 10.71 -6.20 -1.71
C TYR A 51 10.31 -4.74 -1.46
N TRP A 52 11.27 -3.93 -1.01
CA TRP A 52 11.02 -2.56 -0.56
C TRP A 52 11.62 -1.51 -1.47
N ALA A 53 12.81 -1.75 -2.02
CA ALA A 53 13.60 -0.75 -2.71
C ALA A 53 13.14 -0.49 -4.16
N CYS A 54 12.77 -1.54 -4.91
CA CYS A 54 12.42 -1.46 -6.33
C CYS A 54 11.20 -2.31 -6.66
N ASN A 55 10.19 -2.26 -5.81
CA ASN A 55 9.01 -3.10 -5.97
C ASN A 55 8.10 -2.55 -7.08
N LYS A 56 8.09 -3.20 -8.25
CA LYS A 56 7.32 -2.79 -9.44
C LYS A 56 5.80 -2.97 -9.27
N SER A 57 5.36 -3.81 -8.31
CA SER A 57 3.95 -4.00 -7.98
C SER A 57 3.44 -2.96 -6.95
N THR A 58 4.01 -1.77 -6.95
CA THR A 58 3.65 -0.66 -6.08
C THR A 58 2.84 0.38 -6.84
N LEU A 59 1.74 0.85 -6.27
CA LEU A 59 1.04 2.04 -6.74
C LEU A 59 1.82 3.27 -6.26
N GLU A 60 2.23 4.12 -7.18
CA GLU A 60 2.98 5.35 -6.89
C GLU A 60 2.11 6.33 -6.09
N LEU A 61 2.55 6.72 -4.89
CA LEU A 61 1.79 7.59 -4.00
C LEU A 61 1.54 8.98 -4.60
N ARG A 62 2.53 9.54 -5.32
CA ARG A 62 2.42 10.88 -5.92
C ARG A 62 1.34 10.97 -7.01
N SER A 63 0.98 9.85 -7.63
CA SER A 63 -0.06 9.72 -8.66
C SER A 63 -1.10 8.68 -8.31
N ILE A 64 -1.39 8.51 -7.01
CA ILE A 64 -2.20 7.40 -6.49
C ILE A 64 -3.58 7.31 -7.15
N GLU A 65 -4.20 8.43 -7.49
CA GLU A 65 -5.53 8.46 -8.11
C GLU A 65 -5.52 7.76 -9.48
N ALA A 66 -4.54 8.07 -10.31
CA ALA A 66 -4.40 7.48 -11.65
C ALA A 66 -3.95 6.02 -11.56
N GLU A 67 -2.98 5.71 -10.69
CA GLU A 67 -2.45 4.36 -10.48
C GLU A 67 -3.54 3.41 -9.95
N ALA A 68 -4.31 3.86 -8.97
CA ALA A 68 -5.38 3.04 -8.40
C ALA A 68 -6.55 2.84 -9.38
N ALA A 69 -6.87 3.85 -10.18
CA ALA A 69 -7.90 3.72 -11.23
C ALA A 69 -7.48 2.70 -12.30
N LYS A 70 -6.19 2.72 -12.73
CA LYS A 70 -5.63 1.74 -13.65
C LYS A 70 -5.65 0.33 -13.05
N ALA A 71 -5.15 0.18 -11.82
CA ALA A 71 -5.16 -1.10 -11.12
C ALA A 71 -6.57 -1.66 -10.94
N LYS A 72 -7.56 -0.79 -10.63
CA LYS A 72 -8.97 -1.16 -10.51
C LYS A 72 -9.51 -1.71 -11.84
N ALA A 73 -9.27 -1.04 -12.94
CA ALA A 73 -9.74 -1.49 -14.26
C ALA A 73 -9.17 -2.86 -14.61
N LEU A 74 -7.87 -3.08 -14.40
CA LEU A 74 -7.21 -4.38 -14.64
C LEU A 74 -7.76 -5.48 -13.73
N CYS A 75 -7.97 -5.18 -12.45
CA CYS A 75 -8.55 -6.14 -11.51
C CYS A 75 -9.98 -6.51 -11.89
N ASP A 76 -10.81 -5.54 -12.31
CA ASP A 76 -12.19 -5.79 -12.72
C ASP A 76 -12.25 -6.69 -13.97
N GLU A 77 -11.43 -6.42 -14.96
CA GLU A 77 -11.33 -7.25 -16.16
C GLU A 77 -10.90 -8.69 -15.84
N ALA A 78 -9.98 -8.84 -14.90
CA ALA A 78 -9.52 -10.16 -14.43
C ALA A 78 -10.50 -10.85 -13.46
N GLY A 79 -11.49 -10.14 -12.93
CA GLY A 79 -12.40 -10.63 -11.88
C GLY A 79 -11.73 -10.74 -10.50
N LEU A 80 -10.72 -9.92 -10.23
CA LEU A 80 -10.03 -9.82 -8.94
C LEU A 80 -10.60 -8.68 -8.10
N GLU A 81 -10.66 -8.88 -6.78
CA GLU A 81 -11.05 -7.85 -5.82
C GLU A 81 -9.82 -7.11 -5.29
N ILE A 82 -9.92 -5.80 -5.12
CA ILE A 82 -8.91 -5.04 -4.36
C ILE A 82 -9.28 -5.11 -2.89
N PHE A 83 -8.54 -5.89 -2.10
CA PHE A 83 -8.81 -6.10 -0.68
C PHE A 83 -8.39 -4.91 0.17
N GLY A 84 -7.32 -4.23 -0.20
CA GLY A 84 -6.80 -3.11 0.56
C GLY A 84 -5.75 -2.29 -0.19
N LEU A 85 -5.52 -1.09 0.33
CA LEU A 85 -4.39 -0.24 0.01
C LEU A 85 -3.48 -0.16 1.24
N THR A 86 -2.26 -0.65 1.14
CA THR A 86 -1.28 -0.65 2.24
C THR A 86 -0.27 0.46 2.04
N THR A 87 -0.36 1.49 2.89
CA THR A 87 0.60 2.58 2.99
C THR A 87 1.61 2.35 4.11
N TYR A 88 2.63 3.18 4.13
CA TYR A 88 3.60 3.32 5.24
C TYR A 88 3.52 4.71 5.87
N LEU A 89 2.53 5.51 5.47
CA LEU A 89 2.26 6.83 6.01
C LEU A 89 1.87 6.74 7.48
N ALA A 90 2.45 7.60 8.30
CA ALA A 90 2.06 7.75 9.69
C ALA A 90 0.73 8.53 9.80
N THR A 91 0.02 8.41 10.91
CA THR A 91 -1.30 9.04 11.10
C THR A 91 -1.29 10.56 11.00
N ASN A 92 -0.16 11.20 11.29
CA ASN A 92 0.02 12.65 11.21
C ASN A 92 0.38 13.17 9.80
N GLU A 93 0.56 12.29 8.81
CA GLU A 93 0.76 12.65 7.41
C GLU A 93 -0.60 12.84 6.70
N LEU A 94 -1.35 13.85 7.16
CA LEU A 94 -2.78 14.01 6.86
C LEU A 94 -3.06 14.24 5.37
N GLU A 95 -2.25 15.05 4.70
CA GLU A 95 -2.48 15.37 3.28
C GLU A 95 -2.39 14.12 2.39
N PRO A 96 -1.29 13.34 2.36
CA PRO A 96 -1.23 12.13 1.56
C PRO A 96 -2.21 11.05 2.02
N LEU A 97 -2.49 10.91 3.33
CA LEU A 97 -3.51 9.98 3.82
C LEU A 97 -4.91 10.33 3.32
N THR A 98 -5.28 11.60 3.34
CA THR A 98 -6.57 12.06 2.81
C THR A 98 -6.72 11.70 1.35
N ARG A 99 -5.69 11.89 0.52
CA ARG A 99 -5.70 11.49 -0.89
C ARG A 99 -5.90 9.98 -1.04
N VAL A 100 -5.18 9.17 -0.26
CA VAL A 100 -5.33 7.70 -0.30
C VAL A 100 -6.73 7.28 0.13
N PHE A 101 -7.33 7.88 1.17
CA PHE A 101 -8.70 7.56 1.59
C PHE A 101 -9.75 7.92 0.52
N HIS A 102 -9.61 9.10 -0.12
CA HIS A 102 -10.47 9.50 -1.23
C HIS A 102 -10.34 8.54 -2.41
N THR A 103 -9.12 8.16 -2.74
CA THR A 103 -8.82 7.19 -3.81
C THR A 103 -9.40 5.82 -3.48
N ALA A 104 -9.18 5.29 -2.27
CA ALA A 104 -9.76 4.02 -1.84
C ALA A 104 -11.30 4.03 -1.99
N ARG A 105 -11.94 5.10 -1.56
CA ARG A 105 -13.39 5.27 -1.72
C ARG A 105 -13.81 5.27 -3.20
N SER A 106 -13.08 5.97 -4.08
CA SER A 106 -13.43 6.09 -5.50
C SER A 106 -13.36 4.75 -6.24
N ILE A 107 -12.43 3.86 -5.84
CA ILE A 107 -12.28 2.51 -6.42
C ILE A 107 -13.08 1.43 -5.66
N GLY A 108 -13.85 1.79 -4.65
CA GLY A 108 -14.65 0.86 -3.84
C GLY A 108 -13.82 0.00 -2.88
N CYS A 109 -12.56 0.34 -2.63
CA CYS A 109 -11.72 -0.34 -1.65
C CYS A 109 -12.10 0.08 -0.23
N ARG A 110 -12.33 -0.88 0.66
CA ARG A 110 -12.84 -0.64 2.03
C ARG A 110 -11.77 -0.64 3.11
N GLN A 111 -10.55 -0.98 2.76
CA GLN A 111 -9.47 -1.13 3.73
C GLN A 111 -8.26 -0.32 3.29
N VAL A 112 -7.77 0.51 4.19
CA VAL A 112 -6.51 1.22 4.05
C VAL A 112 -5.66 0.93 5.29
N ARG A 113 -4.47 0.40 5.08
CA ARG A 113 -3.50 0.25 6.15
C ARG A 113 -2.73 1.55 6.30
N VAL A 114 -2.69 2.06 7.54
CA VAL A 114 -1.92 3.23 7.96
C VAL A 114 -0.77 2.77 8.85
N GLY A 115 0.41 3.36 8.68
CA GLY A 115 1.56 3.12 9.52
C GLY A 115 1.34 3.71 10.93
N LEU A 116 1.77 2.98 11.95
CA LEU A 116 1.81 3.50 13.31
C LEU A 116 3.12 4.24 13.55
N VAL A 117 3.10 5.25 14.41
CA VAL A 117 4.33 5.88 14.88
C VAL A 117 5.17 4.84 15.63
N PRO A 118 6.43 4.60 15.23
CA PRO A 118 7.28 3.65 15.93
C PRO A 118 7.44 4.03 17.40
N TYR A 119 7.13 3.10 18.30
CA TYR A 119 7.27 3.31 19.73
C TYR A 119 8.57 2.70 20.25
N ASN A 120 9.43 3.57 20.78
CA ASN A 120 10.62 3.15 21.53
C ASN A 120 10.59 3.85 22.90
N PRO A 121 10.39 3.11 24.01
CA PRO A 121 10.23 3.71 25.33
C PRO A 121 11.44 4.52 25.78
N ALA A 122 12.65 4.24 25.27
CA ALA A 122 13.87 4.97 25.58
C ALA A 122 14.01 6.30 24.80
N LYS A 123 13.21 6.51 23.77
CA LYS A 123 13.31 7.67 22.86
C LYS A 123 11.96 8.38 22.67
N ALA A 124 10.88 7.85 23.20
CA ALA A 124 9.55 8.41 23.05
C ALA A 124 9.40 9.72 23.86
N ASP A 125 8.79 10.73 23.26
CA ASP A 125 8.46 12.02 23.90
C ASP A 125 7.27 11.92 24.87
N ALA A 126 6.51 10.82 24.79
CA ALA A 126 5.36 10.57 25.65
C ALA A 126 5.13 9.05 25.85
N PRO A 127 4.42 8.65 26.93
CA PRO A 127 3.99 7.26 27.12
C PRO A 127 3.11 6.76 25.96
N TYR A 128 3.19 5.45 25.66
CA TYR A 128 2.41 4.84 24.57
C TYR A 128 0.91 5.18 24.56
N PRO A 129 0.18 5.20 25.70
CA PRO A 129 -1.25 5.55 25.69
C PRO A 129 -1.52 6.97 25.17
N VAL A 130 -0.61 7.91 25.46
CA VAL A 130 -0.70 9.31 24.96
C VAL A 130 -0.46 9.38 23.47
N LEU A 131 0.57 8.67 22.97
CA LEU A 131 0.85 8.58 21.54
C LEU A 131 -0.30 7.92 20.78
N PHE A 132 -0.84 6.84 21.32
CA PHE A 132 -2.00 6.16 20.73
C PHE A 132 -3.25 7.04 20.69
N ALA A 133 -3.50 7.83 21.74
CA ALA A 133 -4.60 8.78 21.74
C ALA A 133 -4.42 9.88 20.66
N ARG A 134 -3.21 10.41 20.47
CA ARG A 134 -2.91 11.35 19.39
C ARG A 134 -3.19 10.74 18.02
N MET A 135 -2.66 9.52 17.75
CA MET A 135 -2.90 8.83 16.48
C MET A 135 -4.40 8.61 16.19
N ARG A 136 -5.20 8.35 17.23
CA ARG A 136 -6.66 8.23 17.07
C ARG A 136 -7.33 9.57 16.72
N GLU A 137 -6.83 10.69 17.25
CA GLU A 137 -7.34 12.00 16.88
C GLU A 137 -6.99 12.36 15.43
N ASP A 138 -5.76 12.04 14.97
CA ASP A 138 -5.34 12.29 13.60
C ASP A 138 -6.26 11.60 12.56
N LEU A 139 -6.87 10.47 12.93
CA LEU A 139 -7.71 9.65 12.03
C LEU A 139 -9.23 9.97 12.13
N LYS A 140 -9.63 11.01 12.85
CA LYS A 140 -11.02 11.47 12.91
C LYS A 140 -11.34 12.48 11.84
#